data_b4811bc24904cd0384ce1c88f591c413
#
_entry.id   b4811bc24904cd0384ce1c88f591c413
#
_cell.length_a   1.000
_cell.length_b   1.000
_cell.length_c   1.000
_cell.angle_alpha   90.00
_cell.angle_beta   90.00
_cell.angle_gamma   90.00
#
_symmetry.space_group_name_H-M   'P 1'
#
loop_
_entity.id
_entity.type
_entity.pdbx_description
1 polymer ?
#
loop_
_entity_poly.entity_id
_entity_poly.type
_entity_poly.pdbx_seq_one_letter_code
_entity_poly.pdbx_strand_id
1 'polypeptide(L)'
;MRTVKEHEERRNEILDTAERLFLTKGYTKATINDILQEIGIAKGTFYHYFKSKEEVMDAIIMRIVQQDVAIAQNIAANPDIPAIEKIQQILMAQAPKAGERKEQWIEQFHQPNNAEMHQKGLVQAIIHLTPILTEVIQQGIEEGIFETAYPQETVEFLIASSQIIFDEGLFQWQPQETLQKAQAFISMMEKVLGAKKDSFAYLLQLLVKGQ
;
A
#
# COMPACT_ATOMS: atom_id res chain seq x y z
N MET A 1 28.79 -0.92 18.03
CA MET A 1 28.06 -1.80 17.08
C MET A 1 27.09 -2.77 17.78
N ARG A 2 27.45 -3.42 18.89
CA ARG A 2 26.58 -4.38 19.59
C ARG A 2 25.29 -3.74 20.16
N THR A 3 25.39 -2.57 20.77
CA THR A 3 24.25 -1.80 21.35
C THR A 3 23.22 -1.31 20.33
N VAL A 4 23.61 -0.95 19.12
CA VAL A 4 22.68 -0.49 18.07
C VAL A 4 21.86 -1.67 17.54
N LYS A 5 22.51 -2.82 17.34
CA LYS A 5 21.85 -4.05 16.91
C LYS A 5 20.83 -4.55 17.93
N GLU A 6 21.21 -4.53 19.22
CA GLU A 6 20.29 -4.89 20.32
C GLU A 6 19.09 -3.94 20.40
N HIS A 7 19.29 -2.64 20.09
CA HIS A 7 18.22 -1.65 20.05
C HIS A 7 17.22 -1.92 18.90
N GLU A 8 17.71 -2.16 17.70
CA GLU A 8 16.85 -2.47 16.55
C GLU A 8 16.12 -3.81 16.72
N GLU A 9 16.80 -4.83 17.23
CA GLU A 9 16.19 -6.13 17.53
C GLU A 9 15.02 -6.00 18.51
N ARG A 10 15.19 -5.22 19.58
CA ARG A 10 14.12 -4.97 20.56
C ARG A 10 12.97 -4.16 19.97
N ARG A 11 13.29 -3.14 19.16
CA ARG A 11 12.25 -2.35 18.47
C ARG A 11 11.41 -3.24 17.55
N ASN A 12 12.05 -4.11 16.80
CA ASN A 12 11.37 -5.03 15.89
C ASN A 12 10.53 -6.07 16.66
N GLU A 13 11.01 -6.58 17.78
CA GLU A 13 10.25 -7.49 18.65
C GLU A 13 8.94 -6.86 19.16
N ILE A 14 8.98 -5.56 19.52
CA ILE A 14 7.78 -4.81 19.91
C ILE A 14 6.84 -4.68 18.72
N LEU A 15 7.35 -4.33 17.54
CA LEU A 15 6.54 -4.19 16.33
C LEU A 15 5.91 -5.52 15.90
N ASP A 16 6.66 -6.61 15.90
CA ASP A 16 6.18 -7.93 15.48
C ASP A 16 5.09 -8.46 16.44
N THR A 17 5.28 -8.24 17.75
CA THR A 17 4.27 -8.61 18.74
C THR A 17 3.01 -7.75 18.63
N ALA A 18 3.17 -6.44 18.48
CA ALA A 18 2.05 -5.53 18.31
C ALA A 18 1.27 -5.83 17.02
N GLU A 19 1.98 -6.07 15.92
CA GLU A 19 1.39 -6.44 14.63
C GLU A 19 0.53 -7.69 14.77
N ARG A 20 1.03 -8.75 15.40
CA ARG A 20 0.28 -9.98 15.63
C ARG A 20 -0.95 -9.75 16.53
N LEU A 21 -0.82 -8.93 17.58
CA LEU A 21 -1.96 -8.57 18.44
C LEU A 21 -3.01 -7.74 17.69
N PHE A 22 -2.61 -6.82 16.82
CA PHE A 22 -3.51 -6.03 16.01
C PHE A 22 -4.25 -6.90 14.99
N LEU A 23 -3.56 -7.88 14.39
CA LEU A 23 -4.19 -8.86 13.49
C LEU A 23 -5.18 -9.78 14.19
N THR A 24 -4.88 -10.22 15.43
CA THR A 24 -5.70 -11.23 16.12
C THR A 24 -6.82 -10.63 16.99
N LYS A 25 -6.56 -9.52 17.69
CA LYS A 25 -7.53 -8.85 18.57
C LYS A 25 -8.18 -7.61 17.91
N GLY A 26 -7.59 -7.08 16.83
CA GLY A 26 -7.88 -5.78 16.27
C GLY A 26 -7.20 -4.63 17.00
N TYR A 27 -6.87 -3.56 16.26
CA TYR A 27 -6.17 -2.40 16.80
C TYR A 27 -6.89 -1.79 18.01
N THR A 28 -8.20 -1.58 17.91
CA THR A 28 -8.98 -0.92 18.98
C THR A 28 -8.90 -1.68 20.31
N LYS A 29 -8.95 -3.01 20.30
CA LYS A 29 -8.98 -3.86 21.50
C LYS A 29 -7.60 -4.19 22.07
N ALA A 30 -6.57 -4.21 21.24
CA ALA A 30 -5.21 -4.47 21.68
C ALA A 30 -4.68 -3.30 22.53
N THR A 31 -4.00 -3.60 23.62
CA THR A 31 -3.45 -2.61 24.55
C THR A 31 -1.93 -2.69 24.64
N ILE A 32 -1.29 -1.60 25.10
CA ILE A 32 0.15 -1.63 25.40
C ILE A 32 0.46 -2.71 26.44
N ASN A 33 -0.41 -2.91 27.44
CA ASN A 33 -0.21 -3.95 28.43
C ASN A 33 -0.21 -5.37 27.83
N ASP A 34 -1.01 -5.63 26.82
CA ASP A 34 -0.96 -6.91 26.09
C ASP A 34 0.43 -7.13 25.46
N ILE A 35 0.97 -6.08 24.82
CA ILE A 35 2.32 -6.14 24.23
C ILE A 35 3.38 -6.39 25.29
N LEU A 36 3.34 -5.65 26.42
CA LEU A 36 4.29 -5.79 27.53
C LEU A 36 4.28 -7.21 28.12
N GLN A 37 3.09 -7.75 28.36
CA GLN A 37 2.92 -9.09 28.94
C GLN A 37 3.45 -10.18 28.02
N GLU A 38 3.23 -10.02 26.71
CA GLU A 38 3.60 -11.05 25.76
C GLU A 38 5.10 -11.12 25.51
N ILE A 39 5.78 -9.96 25.47
CA ILE A 39 7.24 -9.89 25.31
C ILE A 39 7.95 -10.12 26.65
N GLY A 40 7.28 -9.87 27.77
CA GLY A 40 7.90 -9.92 29.11
C GLY A 40 8.79 -8.71 29.40
N ILE A 41 8.46 -7.52 28.90
CA ILE A 41 9.24 -6.29 29.11
C ILE A 41 8.56 -5.32 30.08
N ALA A 42 9.37 -4.53 30.79
CA ALA A 42 8.87 -3.48 31.66
C ALA A 42 8.28 -2.31 30.84
N LYS A 43 7.29 -1.61 31.41
CA LYS A 43 6.65 -0.43 30.81
C LYS A 43 7.65 0.65 30.40
N GLY A 44 8.68 0.90 31.20
CA GLY A 44 9.75 1.84 30.86
C GLY A 44 10.54 1.45 29.61
N THR A 45 10.75 0.14 29.38
CA THR A 45 11.42 -0.35 28.18
C THR A 45 10.59 -0.02 26.92
N PHE A 46 9.29 -0.24 26.96
CA PHE A 46 8.41 0.12 25.83
C PHE A 46 8.48 1.61 25.51
N TYR A 47 8.33 2.46 26.53
CA TYR A 47 8.33 3.93 26.34
C TYR A 47 9.69 4.52 25.93
N HIS A 48 10.75 3.72 26.00
CA HIS A 48 12.03 4.07 25.39
C HIS A 48 11.99 3.99 23.85
N TYR A 49 11.16 3.11 23.28
CA TYR A 49 11.05 2.89 21.84
C TYR A 49 9.86 3.59 21.19
N PHE A 50 8.72 3.63 21.87
CA PHE A 50 7.46 4.16 21.35
C PHE A 50 6.72 4.96 22.43
N LYS A 51 6.23 6.13 22.06
CA LYS A 51 5.51 7.03 22.99
C LYS A 51 4.06 6.59 23.22
N SER A 52 3.47 5.87 22.27
CA SER A 52 2.06 5.49 22.28
C SER A 52 1.80 4.23 21.45
N LYS A 53 0.61 3.65 21.59
CA LYS A 53 0.13 2.58 20.71
C LYS A 53 -0.05 3.06 19.27
N GLU A 54 -0.41 4.31 19.09
CA GLU A 54 -0.55 4.94 17.79
C GLU A 54 0.79 5.04 17.05
N GLU A 55 1.89 5.41 17.73
CA GLU A 55 3.24 5.44 17.14
C GLU A 55 3.68 4.03 16.70
N VAL A 56 3.30 2.99 17.45
CA VAL A 56 3.52 1.60 17.04
C VAL A 56 2.73 1.25 15.79
N MET A 57 1.45 1.66 15.73
CA MET A 57 0.60 1.46 14.56
C MET A 57 1.20 2.14 13.33
N ASP A 58 1.60 3.41 13.45
CA ASP A 58 2.21 4.17 12.36
C ASP A 58 3.50 3.49 11.85
N ALA A 59 4.32 2.97 12.77
CA ALA A 59 5.53 2.25 12.41
C ALA A 59 5.24 0.91 11.70
N ILE A 60 4.19 0.18 12.07
CA ILE A 60 3.75 -1.03 11.39
C ILE A 60 3.24 -0.70 9.98
N ILE A 61 2.36 0.30 9.84
CA ILE A 61 1.86 0.75 8.54
C ILE A 61 3.02 1.14 7.62
N MET A 62 3.96 1.94 8.12
CA MET A 62 5.12 2.35 7.33
C MET A 62 5.98 1.16 6.91
N ARG A 63 6.14 0.13 7.76
CA ARG A 63 6.88 -1.08 7.40
C ARG A 63 6.20 -1.84 6.24
N ILE A 64 4.87 -1.89 6.21
CA ILE A 64 4.10 -2.52 5.12
C ILE A 64 4.24 -1.71 3.83
N VAL A 65 4.01 -0.40 3.91
CA VAL A 65 4.09 0.50 2.74
C VAL A 65 5.51 0.54 2.15
N GLN A 66 6.55 0.55 3.00
CA GLN A 66 7.95 0.57 2.54
C GLN A 66 8.34 -0.66 1.72
N GLN A 67 7.71 -1.81 1.92
CA GLN A 67 7.96 -2.98 1.07
C GLN A 67 7.48 -2.73 -0.37
N ASP A 68 6.27 -2.18 -0.53
CA ASP A 68 5.72 -1.82 -1.84
C ASP A 68 6.53 -0.70 -2.50
N VAL A 69 6.92 0.30 -1.72
CA VAL A 69 7.77 1.42 -2.15
C VAL A 69 9.12 0.92 -2.66
N ALA A 70 9.81 0.03 -1.94
CA ALA A 70 11.10 -0.50 -2.34
C ALA A 70 11.01 -1.28 -3.67
N ILE A 71 9.96 -2.07 -3.85
CA ILE A 71 9.72 -2.79 -5.11
C ILE A 71 9.48 -1.80 -6.25
N ALA A 72 8.61 -0.81 -6.04
CA ALA A 72 8.29 0.21 -7.03
C ALA A 72 9.54 1.03 -7.43
N GLN A 73 10.36 1.44 -6.45
CA GLN A 73 11.61 2.16 -6.69
C GLN A 73 12.61 1.35 -7.53
N ASN A 74 12.78 0.06 -7.22
CA ASN A 74 13.69 -0.81 -7.98
C ASN A 74 13.24 -0.95 -9.45
N ILE A 75 11.95 -1.06 -9.70
CA ILE A 75 11.42 -1.13 -11.07
C ILE A 75 11.56 0.23 -11.76
N ALA A 76 11.19 1.31 -11.09
CA ALA A 76 11.25 2.66 -11.65
C ALA A 76 12.69 3.09 -12.01
N ALA A 77 13.68 2.70 -11.21
CA ALA A 77 15.08 3.02 -11.43
C ALA A 77 15.76 2.27 -12.59
N ASN A 78 15.13 1.23 -13.16
CA ASN A 78 15.72 0.48 -14.26
C ASN A 78 15.59 1.25 -15.59
N PRO A 79 16.70 1.72 -16.22
CA PRO A 79 16.63 2.50 -17.43
C PRO A 79 16.24 1.71 -18.68
N ASP A 80 16.37 0.38 -18.63
CA ASP A 80 16.14 -0.49 -19.79
C ASP A 80 14.64 -0.86 -19.96
N ILE A 81 13.78 -0.50 -19.00
CA ILE A 81 12.36 -0.81 -19.03
C ILE A 81 11.55 0.42 -19.49
N PRO A 82 10.72 0.31 -20.55
CA PRO A 82 9.82 1.38 -20.98
C PRO A 82 8.80 1.76 -19.88
N ALA A 83 8.37 3.01 -19.86
CA ALA A 83 7.46 3.52 -18.83
C ALA A 83 6.17 2.71 -18.70
N ILE A 84 5.56 2.28 -19.80
CA ILE A 84 4.34 1.47 -19.79
C ILE A 84 4.54 0.11 -19.11
N GLU A 85 5.69 -0.53 -19.34
CA GLU A 85 6.03 -1.80 -18.71
C GLU A 85 6.37 -1.62 -17.23
N LYS A 86 7.02 -0.50 -16.83
CA LYS A 86 7.24 -0.17 -15.43
C LYS A 86 5.94 -0.05 -14.66
N ILE A 87 4.95 0.66 -15.20
CA ILE A 87 3.62 0.77 -14.59
C ILE A 87 3.01 -0.62 -14.40
N GLN A 88 3.05 -1.45 -15.45
CA GLN A 88 2.54 -2.82 -15.38
C GLN A 88 3.22 -3.63 -14.29
N GLN A 89 4.56 -3.65 -14.27
CA GLN A 89 5.33 -4.42 -13.30
C GLN A 89 5.09 -3.94 -11.87
N ILE A 90 5.04 -2.62 -11.63
CA ILE A 90 4.76 -2.04 -10.31
C ILE A 90 3.38 -2.46 -9.82
N LEU A 91 2.34 -2.30 -10.64
CA LEU A 91 0.97 -2.64 -10.26
C LEU A 91 0.79 -4.14 -10.03
N MET A 92 1.41 -4.98 -10.86
CA MET A 92 1.40 -6.45 -10.67
C MET A 92 2.15 -6.88 -9.41
N ALA A 93 3.27 -6.23 -9.09
CA ALA A 93 4.05 -6.55 -7.90
C ALA A 93 3.35 -6.12 -6.60
N GLN A 94 2.47 -5.13 -6.66
CA GLN A 94 1.67 -4.67 -5.52
C GLN A 94 0.39 -5.48 -5.30
N ALA A 95 -0.04 -6.27 -6.26
CA ALA A 95 -1.21 -7.12 -6.09
C ALA A 95 -0.95 -8.18 -5.00
N PRO A 96 -1.88 -8.38 -4.05
CA PRO A 96 -1.73 -9.41 -3.03
C PRO A 96 -1.70 -10.78 -3.69
N LYS A 97 -0.85 -11.67 -3.15
CA LYS A 97 -0.80 -13.07 -3.57
C LYS A 97 -1.39 -13.94 -2.49
N ALA A 98 -2.12 -14.98 -2.90
CA ALA A 98 -2.77 -15.89 -1.99
C ALA A 98 -1.80 -16.50 -0.97
N GLY A 99 -2.18 -16.43 0.32
CA GLY A 99 -1.39 -16.93 1.44
C GLY A 99 -0.24 -16.03 1.89
N GLU A 100 0.01 -14.90 1.24
CA GLU A 100 1.03 -13.95 1.66
C GLU A 100 0.54 -13.07 2.83
N ARG A 101 1.51 -12.56 3.60
CA ARG A 101 1.26 -11.65 4.74
C ARG A 101 0.44 -10.42 4.34
N LYS A 102 0.61 -9.92 3.13
CA LYS A 102 -0.11 -8.75 2.60
C LYS A 102 -1.61 -9.03 2.47
N GLU A 103 -2.01 -10.21 1.98
CA GLU A 103 -3.42 -10.62 1.89
C GLU A 103 -4.07 -10.64 3.29
N GLN A 104 -3.39 -11.25 4.28
CA GLN A 104 -3.86 -11.28 5.67
C GLN A 104 -4.06 -9.88 6.26
N TRP A 105 -3.16 -8.93 5.93
CA TRP A 105 -3.30 -7.54 6.34
C TRP A 105 -4.50 -6.86 5.70
N ILE A 106 -4.71 -7.07 4.39
CA ILE A 106 -5.86 -6.50 3.68
C ILE A 106 -7.18 -6.99 4.31
N GLU A 107 -7.30 -8.29 4.55
CA GLU A 107 -8.47 -8.87 5.23
C GLU A 107 -8.71 -8.23 6.61
N GLN A 108 -7.65 -7.99 7.37
CA GLN A 108 -7.73 -7.37 8.70
C GLN A 108 -8.03 -5.87 8.64
N PHE A 109 -7.53 -5.15 7.64
CA PHE A 109 -7.87 -3.74 7.44
C PHE A 109 -9.36 -3.54 7.18
N HIS A 110 -10.03 -4.49 6.53
CA HIS A 110 -11.47 -4.45 6.30
C HIS A 110 -12.31 -4.71 7.56
N GLN A 111 -11.70 -5.09 8.70
CA GLN A 111 -12.44 -5.25 9.95
C GLN A 111 -12.71 -3.91 10.63
N PRO A 112 -13.93 -3.68 11.19
CA PRO A 112 -14.31 -2.38 11.79
C PRO A 112 -13.40 -1.90 12.91
N ASN A 113 -12.74 -2.81 13.63
CA ASN A 113 -11.81 -2.50 14.72
C ASN A 113 -10.40 -2.10 14.24
N ASN A 114 -10.16 -2.11 12.93
CA ASN A 114 -8.91 -1.69 12.28
C ASN A 114 -9.12 -0.51 11.29
N ALA A 115 -10.29 0.10 11.24
CA ALA A 115 -10.63 1.16 10.27
C ALA A 115 -9.62 2.34 10.29
N GLU A 116 -9.11 2.72 11.46
CA GLU A 116 -8.09 3.76 11.58
C GLU A 116 -6.76 3.34 10.92
N MET A 117 -6.33 2.09 11.11
CA MET A 117 -5.13 1.56 10.45
C MET A 117 -5.31 1.52 8.93
N HIS A 118 -6.48 1.09 8.47
CA HIS A 118 -6.81 1.07 7.05
C HIS A 118 -6.71 2.46 6.42
N GLN A 119 -7.39 3.46 6.99
CA GLN A 119 -7.33 4.84 6.52
C GLN A 119 -5.90 5.38 6.46
N LYS A 120 -5.12 5.17 7.51
CA LYS A 120 -3.71 5.60 7.54
C LYS A 120 -2.89 4.88 6.47
N GLY A 121 -3.10 3.58 6.26
CA GLY A 121 -2.44 2.79 5.21
C GLY A 121 -2.68 3.35 3.82
N LEU A 122 -3.93 3.65 3.47
CA LEU A 122 -4.30 4.27 2.19
C LEU A 122 -3.58 5.61 1.97
N VAL A 123 -3.59 6.49 2.99
CA VAL A 123 -2.92 7.79 2.92
C VAL A 123 -1.41 7.64 2.74
N GLN A 124 -0.76 6.76 3.50
CA GLN A 124 0.69 6.53 3.40
C GLN A 124 1.08 5.92 2.05
N ALA A 125 0.27 5.02 1.50
CA ALA A 125 0.51 4.47 0.17
C ALA A 125 0.45 5.58 -0.90
N ILE A 126 -0.54 6.47 -0.87
CA ILE A 126 -0.63 7.61 -1.80
C ILE A 126 0.61 8.48 -1.67
N ILE A 127 0.97 8.93 -0.46
CA ILE A 127 2.10 9.84 -0.23
C ILE A 127 3.41 9.26 -0.77
N HIS A 128 3.66 7.97 -0.55
CA HIS A 128 4.95 7.35 -0.87
C HIS A 128 5.05 6.77 -2.28
N LEU A 129 3.95 6.34 -2.89
CA LEU A 129 3.96 5.82 -4.26
C LEU A 129 3.82 6.91 -5.32
N THR A 130 3.14 8.02 -5.01
CA THR A 130 2.96 9.13 -5.96
C THR A 130 4.27 9.61 -6.57
N PRO A 131 5.32 9.97 -5.82
CA PRO A 131 6.56 10.48 -6.42
C PRO A 131 7.20 9.45 -7.38
N ILE A 132 7.20 8.16 -7.02
CA ILE A 132 7.80 7.11 -7.83
C ILE A 132 7.04 6.92 -9.15
N LEU A 133 5.71 6.84 -9.08
CA LEU A 133 4.89 6.71 -10.28
C LEU A 133 4.91 7.98 -11.13
N THR A 134 5.04 9.17 -10.51
CA THR A 134 5.22 10.44 -11.23
C THR A 134 6.49 10.43 -12.08
N GLU A 135 7.62 9.90 -11.56
CA GLU A 135 8.85 9.73 -12.33
C GLU A 135 8.64 8.80 -13.52
N VAL A 136 7.89 7.70 -13.35
CA VAL A 136 7.56 6.78 -14.44
C VAL A 136 6.65 7.44 -15.49
N ILE A 137 5.65 8.24 -15.05
CA ILE A 137 4.81 8.99 -16.00
C ILE A 137 5.65 10.03 -16.75
N GLN A 138 6.57 10.72 -16.08
CA GLN A 138 7.48 11.67 -16.73
C GLN A 138 8.36 11.01 -17.79
N GLN A 139 8.90 9.82 -17.51
CA GLN A 139 9.60 9.00 -18.50
C GLN A 139 8.68 8.69 -19.69
N GLY A 140 7.43 8.32 -19.47
CA GLY A 140 6.48 8.05 -20.55
C GLY A 140 6.12 9.27 -21.40
N ILE A 141 6.16 10.47 -20.81
CA ILE A 141 6.03 11.73 -21.57
C ILE A 141 7.27 11.94 -22.45
N GLU A 142 8.48 11.69 -21.94
CA GLU A 142 9.72 11.77 -22.70
C GLU A 142 9.79 10.73 -23.84
N GLU A 143 9.24 9.53 -23.61
CA GLU A 143 9.08 8.48 -24.62
C GLU A 143 7.97 8.79 -25.66
N GLY A 144 7.15 9.82 -25.43
CA GLY A 144 6.04 10.23 -26.31
C GLY A 144 4.83 9.28 -26.26
N ILE A 145 4.70 8.50 -25.20
CA ILE A 145 3.56 7.57 -24.98
C ILE A 145 2.50 8.13 -24.04
N PHE A 146 2.85 9.15 -23.24
CA PHE A 146 1.93 9.87 -22.36
C PHE A 146 1.93 11.36 -22.66
N GLU A 147 0.79 12.01 -22.37
CA GLU A 147 0.61 13.46 -22.47
C GLU A 147 -0.29 13.93 -21.32
N THR A 148 0.28 14.64 -20.36
CA THR A 148 -0.45 15.30 -19.28
C THR A 148 0.29 16.53 -18.79
N ALA A 149 -0.45 17.61 -18.50
CA ALA A 149 0.11 18.83 -17.95
C ALA A 149 0.37 18.74 -16.43
N TYR A 150 -0.21 17.73 -15.77
CA TYR A 150 -0.19 17.55 -14.31
C TYR A 150 0.18 16.11 -13.92
N PRO A 151 1.44 15.68 -14.14
CA PRO A 151 1.82 14.27 -13.93
C PRO A 151 1.59 13.79 -12.50
N GLN A 152 1.99 14.58 -11.51
CA GLN A 152 1.85 14.23 -10.09
C GLN A 152 0.39 14.14 -9.67
N GLU A 153 -0.40 15.18 -9.93
CA GLU A 153 -1.81 15.24 -9.56
C GLU A 153 -2.63 14.14 -10.28
N THR A 154 -2.26 13.84 -11.53
CA THR A 154 -2.87 12.72 -12.27
C THR A 154 -2.61 11.40 -11.55
N VAL A 155 -1.39 11.15 -11.12
CA VAL A 155 -1.03 9.94 -10.34
C VAL A 155 -1.78 9.91 -9.01
N GLU A 156 -1.82 11.01 -8.27
CA GLU A 156 -2.55 11.12 -6.99
C GLU A 156 -4.02 10.76 -7.13
N PHE A 157 -4.70 11.33 -8.13
CA PHE A 157 -6.11 11.03 -8.38
C PHE A 157 -6.35 9.59 -8.83
N LEU A 158 -5.48 9.04 -9.67
CA LEU A 158 -5.57 7.64 -10.11
C LEU A 158 -5.37 6.67 -8.94
N ILE A 159 -4.35 6.86 -8.11
CA ILE A 159 -4.11 6.01 -6.93
C ILE A 159 -5.28 6.15 -5.95
N ALA A 160 -5.65 7.37 -5.57
CA ALA A 160 -6.71 7.60 -4.59
C ALA A 160 -8.05 7.00 -5.05
N SER A 161 -8.43 7.21 -6.31
CA SER A 161 -9.68 6.67 -6.84
C SER A 161 -9.67 5.14 -6.92
N SER A 162 -8.55 4.53 -7.37
CA SER A 162 -8.46 3.07 -7.44
C SER A 162 -8.48 2.42 -6.05
N GLN A 163 -7.73 2.95 -5.10
CA GLN A 163 -7.68 2.42 -3.73
C GLN A 163 -9.02 2.51 -3.00
N ILE A 164 -9.81 3.53 -3.26
CA ILE A 164 -11.13 3.68 -2.62
C ILE A 164 -12.20 2.89 -3.35
N ILE A 165 -12.31 3.02 -4.68
CA ILE A 165 -13.43 2.43 -5.44
C ILE A 165 -13.35 0.90 -5.51
N PHE A 166 -12.14 0.33 -5.54
CA PHE A 166 -11.94 -1.12 -5.60
C PHE A 166 -11.63 -1.75 -4.24
N ASP A 167 -11.82 -1.00 -3.16
CA ASP A 167 -11.66 -1.51 -1.81
C ASP A 167 -12.92 -2.28 -1.37
N GLU A 168 -12.79 -3.60 -1.22
CA GLU A 168 -13.91 -4.49 -0.84
C GLU A 168 -14.36 -4.30 0.62
N GLY A 169 -13.52 -3.72 1.47
CA GLY A 169 -13.89 -3.34 2.84
C GLY A 169 -14.76 -2.09 2.90
N LEU A 170 -14.69 -1.22 1.86
CA LEU A 170 -15.51 -0.02 1.74
C LEU A 170 -16.74 -0.23 0.87
N PHE A 171 -16.60 -0.97 -0.23
CA PHE A 171 -17.65 -1.19 -1.20
C PHE A 171 -17.79 -2.67 -1.55
N GLN A 172 -19.01 -3.19 -1.45
CA GLN A 172 -19.34 -4.56 -1.84
C GLN A 172 -20.09 -4.54 -3.19
N TRP A 173 -19.36 -4.21 -4.26
CA TRP A 173 -19.90 -4.19 -5.61
C TRP A 173 -20.27 -5.60 -6.08
N GLN A 174 -21.37 -5.72 -6.85
CA GLN A 174 -21.62 -6.96 -7.57
C GLN A 174 -20.57 -7.17 -8.68
N PRO A 175 -20.28 -8.42 -9.08
CA PRO A 175 -19.23 -8.70 -10.08
C PRO A 175 -19.37 -7.88 -11.37
N GLN A 176 -20.59 -7.71 -11.83
CA GLN A 176 -20.87 -6.93 -13.04
C GLN A 176 -20.59 -5.43 -12.85
N GLU A 177 -20.85 -4.89 -11.65
CA GLU A 177 -20.56 -3.50 -11.31
C GLU A 177 -19.05 -3.27 -11.20
N THR A 178 -18.31 -4.21 -10.58
CA THR A 178 -16.84 -4.17 -10.51
C THR A 178 -16.24 -4.16 -11.91
N LEU A 179 -16.69 -5.04 -12.80
CA LEU A 179 -16.25 -5.09 -14.19
C LEU A 179 -16.49 -3.76 -14.92
N GLN A 180 -17.68 -3.19 -14.78
CA GLN A 180 -18.03 -1.91 -15.40
C GLN A 180 -17.16 -0.76 -14.86
N LYS A 181 -16.92 -0.72 -13.55
CA LYS A 181 -16.06 0.29 -12.91
C LYS A 181 -14.61 0.13 -13.36
N ALA A 182 -14.09 -1.11 -13.46
CA ALA A 182 -12.74 -1.37 -13.95
C ALA A 182 -12.56 -0.90 -15.40
N GLN A 183 -13.51 -1.20 -16.29
CA GLN A 183 -13.49 -0.71 -17.68
C GLN A 183 -13.54 0.81 -17.74
N ALA A 184 -14.39 1.46 -16.93
CA ALA A 184 -14.48 2.91 -16.88
C ALA A 184 -13.21 3.55 -16.33
N PHE A 185 -12.60 2.97 -15.28
CA PHE A 185 -11.35 3.43 -14.70
C PHE A 185 -10.19 3.35 -15.70
N ILE A 186 -10.04 2.23 -16.41
CA ILE A 186 -9.02 2.05 -17.46
C ILE A 186 -9.20 3.10 -18.55
N SER A 187 -10.44 3.26 -19.05
CA SER A 187 -10.73 4.28 -20.09
C SER A 187 -10.44 5.71 -19.61
N MET A 188 -10.73 6.02 -18.34
CA MET A 188 -10.40 7.31 -17.75
C MET A 188 -8.88 7.49 -17.64
N MET A 189 -8.15 6.49 -17.14
CA MET A 189 -6.69 6.49 -17.02
C MET A 189 -6.01 6.74 -18.36
N GLU A 190 -6.44 6.05 -19.43
CA GLU A 190 -5.92 6.26 -20.78
C GLU A 190 -6.15 7.70 -21.27
N LYS A 191 -7.31 8.27 -21.02
CA LYS A 191 -7.65 9.64 -21.44
C LYS A 191 -6.84 10.70 -20.68
N VAL A 192 -6.71 10.58 -19.36
CA VAL A 192 -6.00 11.58 -18.55
C VAL A 192 -4.50 11.53 -18.73
N LEU A 193 -3.95 10.37 -19.15
CA LEU A 193 -2.55 10.19 -19.50
C LEU A 193 -2.26 10.42 -21.00
N GLY A 194 -3.26 10.70 -21.83
CA GLY A 194 -3.07 10.80 -23.27
C GLY A 194 -2.59 9.51 -23.93
N ALA A 195 -2.73 8.37 -23.25
CA ALA A 195 -2.25 7.08 -23.72
C ALA A 195 -3.14 6.52 -24.84
N LYS A 196 -2.56 5.63 -25.67
CA LYS A 196 -3.33 4.90 -26.68
C LYS A 196 -4.38 4.02 -26.02
N LYS A 197 -5.52 3.87 -26.69
CA LYS A 197 -6.57 2.94 -26.27
C LYS A 197 -5.99 1.53 -26.09
N ASP A 198 -6.47 0.84 -25.06
CA ASP A 198 -6.08 -0.52 -24.66
C ASP A 198 -4.64 -0.65 -24.12
N SER A 199 -3.92 0.47 -23.88
CA SER A 199 -2.59 0.46 -23.26
C SER A 199 -2.58 -0.14 -21.86
N PHE A 200 -3.68 -0.01 -21.13
CA PHE A 200 -3.85 -0.51 -19.77
C PHE A 200 -4.88 -1.64 -19.64
N ALA A 201 -5.21 -2.33 -20.75
CA ALA A 201 -6.19 -3.43 -20.76
C ALA A 201 -5.85 -4.56 -19.78
N TYR A 202 -4.56 -4.81 -19.52
CA TYR A 202 -4.09 -5.80 -18.54
C TYR A 202 -4.58 -5.54 -17.12
N LEU A 203 -4.88 -4.29 -16.76
CA LEU A 203 -5.41 -3.91 -15.44
C LEU A 203 -6.78 -4.51 -15.17
N LEU A 204 -7.55 -4.85 -16.21
CA LEU A 204 -8.85 -5.47 -16.03
C LEU A 204 -8.74 -6.78 -15.22
N GLN A 205 -7.69 -7.56 -15.47
CA GLN A 205 -7.45 -8.81 -14.73
C GLN A 205 -7.04 -8.56 -13.27
N LEU A 206 -6.35 -7.45 -12.99
CA LEU A 206 -5.95 -7.09 -11.62
C LEU A 206 -7.12 -6.55 -10.82
N LEU A 207 -7.97 -5.70 -11.43
CA LEU A 207 -9.08 -5.04 -10.76
C LEU A 207 -10.32 -5.94 -10.57
N VAL A 208 -10.42 -7.03 -11.32
CA VAL A 208 -11.58 -7.96 -11.28
C VAL A 208 -11.23 -9.29 -10.60
N LYS A 209 -9.95 -9.61 -10.37
CA LYS A 209 -9.47 -10.86 -9.75
C LYS A 209 -9.69 -10.97 -8.23
N GLY A 210 -10.25 -10.01 -7.58
CA GLY A 210 -10.63 -10.05 -6.16
C GLY A 210 -11.95 -10.83 -5.91
N GLN A 211 -12.31 -11.76 -6.79
CA GLN A 211 -13.54 -12.57 -6.62
C GLN A 211 -13.22 -14.04 -6.64
#